data_6383cc9a31faad61a31fc9f759581049
#
_entry.id   6383cc9a31faad61a31fc9f759581049
#
_cell.length_a   1.000
_cell.length_b   1.000
_cell.length_c   1.000
_cell.angle_alpha   90.00
_cell.angle_beta   90.00
_cell.angle_gamma   90.00
#
_symmetry.space_group_name_H-M   'P 1'
#
loop_
_entity.id
_entity.type
_entity.pdbx_description
1 polymer ?
#
loop_
_entity_poly.entity_id
_entity_poly.type
_entity_poly.pdbx_seq_one_letter_code
_entity_poly.pdbx_strand_id
1 'polypeptide(L)'
;MAKRDLDKSASRFLNALWRISAGLEQQRQRILDRAANAPRLLPDSQFPVIDLTGDPGNDLDYYIYELARLQDIGKAIIKVFGQPQELVDAQARFEAGIPNLRVIRNPLTHPNDNDELDEVAWFSSAVKLKPGGSVEELVDPRYEQHEVAIAYHLALATYLRARISVCDRRSSTQAD
;
A
#
# COMPACT_ATOMS: atom_id res chain seq x y z
N MET A 1 -7.82 -24.18 15.14
CA MET A 1 -6.97 -23.21 15.85
C MET A 1 -7.65 -22.84 17.16
N ALA A 2 -6.95 -22.85 18.30
CA ALA A 2 -7.56 -22.48 19.60
C ALA A 2 -7.86 -20.97 19.61
N LYS A 3 -8.93 -20.56 20.34
CA LYS A 3 -9.37 -19.16 20.42
C LYS A 3 -8.24 -18.20 20.83
N ARG A 4 -7.42 -18.61 21.84
CA ARG A 4 -6.26 -17.83 22.31
C ARG A 4 -5.20 -17.58 21.22
N ASP A 5 -5.08 -18.48 20.25
CA ASP A 5 -4.15 -18.32 19.13
C ASP A 5 -4.66 -17.33 18.10
N LEU A 6 -5.99 -17.25 17.92
CA LEU A 6 -6.61 -16.25 17.04
C LEU A 6 -6.45 -14.83 17.59
N ASP A 7 -6.59 -14.64 18.92
CA ASP A 7 -6.41 -13.34 19.55
C ASP A 7 -4.97 -12.83 19.44
N LYS A 8 -3.99 -13.73 19.67
CA LYS A 8 -2.58 -13.41 19.47
C LYS A 8 -2.29 -13.07 18.00
N SER A 9 -2.89 -13.78 17.07
CA SER A 9 -2.76 -13.51 15.63
C SER A 9 -3.38 -12.17 15.27
N ALA A 10 -4.56 -11.83 15.79
CA ALA A 10 -5.22 -10.54 15.57
C ALA A 10 -4.36 -9.38 16.06
N SER A 11 -3.77 -9.47 17.25
CA SER A 11 -2.88 -8.44 17.80
C SER A 11 -1.61 -8.25 16.97
N ARG A 12 -1.01 -9.35 16.48
CA ARG A 12 0.16 -9.27 15.60
C ARG A 12 -0.18 -8.60 14.27
N PHE A 13 -1.31 -8.96 13.67
CA PHE A 13 -1.77 -8.34 12.43
C PHE A 13 -2.08 -6.86 12.62
N LEU A 14 -2.71 -6.45 13.71
CA LEU A 14 -2.96 -5.03 14.01
C LEU A 14 -1.66 -4.23 14.12
N ASN A 15 -0.64 -4.77 14.80
CA ASN A 15 0.65 -4.11 14.90
C ASN A 15 1.34 -3.98 13.53
N ALA A 16 1.23 -5.00 12.68
CA ALA A 16 1.78 -4.94 11.34
C ALA A 16 1.02 -3.94 10.45
N LEU A 17 -0.32 -3.93 10.49
CA LEU A 17 -1.16 -2.96 9.79
C LEU A 17 -0.83 -1.53 10.20
N TRP A 18 -0.64 -1.28 11.50
CA TRP A 18 -0.28 0.05 11.99
C TRP A 18 1.06 0.54 11.39
N ARG A 19 2.07 -0.32 11.35
CA ARG A 19 3.38 0.01 10.76
C ARG A 19 3.28 0.30 9.27
N ILE A 20 2.50 -0.49 8.53
CA ILE A 20 2.29 -0.29 7.10
C ILE A 20 1.57 1.03 6.84
N SER A 21 0.50 1.33 7.60
CA SER A 21 -0.23 2.60 7.45
C SER A 21 0.65 3.81 7.75
N ALA A 22 1.49 3.73 8.80
CA ALA A 22 2.44 4.80 9.11
C ALA A 22 3.48 4.97 7.99
N GLY A 23 3.96 3.87 7.41
CA GLY A 23 4.88 3.87 6.26
C GLY A 23 4.26 4.52 5.03
N LEU A 24 3.03 4.12 4.67
CA LEU A 24 2.28 4.69 3.54
C LEU A 24 2.11 6.21 3.69
N GLU A 25 1.66 6.67 4.86
CA GLU A 25 1.46 8.10 5.10
C GLU A 25 2.77 8.87 5.08
N GLN A 26 3.84 8.36 5.68
CA GLN A 26 5.15 8.99 5.66
C GLN A 26 5.71 9.14 4.24
N GLN A 27 5.61 8.11 3.41
CA GLN A 27 6.10 8.17 2.04
C GLN A 27 5.24 9.10 1.19
N ARG A 28 3.91 9.02 1.36
CA ARG A 28 3.00 9.94 0.69
C ARG A 28 3.33 11.39 1.00
N GLN A 29 3.54 11.73 2.26
CA GLN A 29 3.87 13.11 2.65
C GLN A 29 5.18 13.58 2.00
N ARG A 30 6.21 12.75 1.95
CA ARG A 30 7.46 13.06 1.27
C ARG A 30 7.28 13.33 -0.22
N ILE A 31 6.46 12.51 -0.89
CA ILE A 31 6.13 12.68 -2.31
C ILE A 31 5.40 13.99 -2.53
N LEU A 32 4.41 14.33 -1.69
CA LEU A 32 3.66 15.58 -1.78
C LEU A 32 4.53 16.80 -1.51
N ASP A 33 5.40 16.76 -0.50
CA ASP A 33 6.32 17.84 -0.15
C ASP A 33 7.30 18.11 -1.29
N ARG A 34 7.81 17.06 -1.93
CA ARG A 34 8.68 17.21 -3.13
C ARG A 34 7.90 17.78 -4.30
N ALA A 35 6.71 17.30 -4.58
CA ALA A 35 5.88 17.84 -5.67
C ALA A 35 5.56 19.32 -5.46
N ALA A 36 5.31 19.73 -4.22
CA ALA A 36 5.04 21.14 -3.88
C ALA A 36 6.29 22.03 -4.01
N ASN A 37 7.48 21.48 -3.74
CA ASN A 37 8.76 22.19 -3.78
C ASN A 37 9.55 21.94 -5.06
N ALA A 38 8.99 21.20 -6.02
CA ALA A 38 9.64 20.95 -7.29
C ALA A 38 10.00 22.29 -7.97
N PRO A 39 11.24 22.47 -8.42
CA PRO A 39 11.63 23.70 -9.09
C PRO A 39 10.74 23.90 -10.31
N ARG A 40 10.06 25.05 -10.36
CA ARG A 40 9.28 25.42 -11.55
C ARG A 40 10.25 25.51 -12.71
N LEU A 41 9.98 24.77 -13.77
CA LEU A 41 10.71 24.93 -15.02
C LEU A 41 10.65 26.43 -15.40
N LEU A 42 11.82 27.07 -15.51
CA LEU A 42 11.87 28.40 -16.08
C LEU A 42 11.35 28.30 -17.52
N PRO A 43 10.48 29.22 -17.98
CA PRO A 43 9.82 29.14 -19.28
C PRO A 43 10.73 28.87 -20.47
N ASP A 44 12.02 29.24 -20.35
CA ASP A 44 13.02 29.15 -21.41
C ASP A 44 14.08 28.05 -21.20
N SER A 45 13.96 27.20 -20.16
CA SER A 45 14.93 26.12 -19.96
C SER A 45 14.52 24.87 -20.75
N GLN A 46 15.33 24.50 -21.73
CA GLN A 46 15.16 23.25 -22.50
C GLN A 46 15.58 22.01 -21.72
N PHE A 47 16.10 22.17 -20.51
CA PHE A 47 16.57 21.06 -19.69
C PHE A 47 15.76 21.00 -18.38
N PRO A 48 15.26 19.82 -17.99
CA PRO A 48 14.70 19.63 -16.68
C PRO A 48 15.81 19.88 -15.63
N VAL A 49 15.54 20.75 -14.66
CA VAL A 49 16.40 20.86 -13.48
C VAL A 49 16.26 19.56 -12.70
N ILE A 50 17.25 18.70 -12.79
CA ILE A 50 17.31 17.48 -11.98
C ILE A 50 17.59 17.92 -10.55
N ASP A 51 16.62 17.75 -9.67
CA ASP A 51 16.84 17.93 -8.24
C ASP A 51 17.73 16.79 -7.75
N LEU A 52 19.01 17.08 -7.55
CA LEU A 52 19.99 16.12 -7.03
C LEU A 52 19.89 15.93 -5.52
N THR A 53 18.98 16.61 -4.83
CA THR A 53 18.88 16.55 -3.35
C THR A 53 18.18 15.32 -2.82
N GLY A 54 17.66 14.46 -3.69
CA GLY A 54 17.09 13.17 -3.32
C GLY A 54 16.52 12.44 -4.54
N ASP A 55 16.64 11.13 -4.55
CA ASP A 55 16.03 10.31 -5.60
C ASP A 55 14.50 10.23 -5.38
N PRO A 56 13.68 10.89 -6.21
CA PRO A 56 12.22 10.82 -6.09
C PRO A 56 11.68 9.40 -6.30
N GLY A 57 12.41 8.55 -7.00
CA GLY A 57 12.06 7.15 -7.19
C GLY A 57 12.00 6.39 -5.88
N ASN A 58 12.93 6.60 -4.98
CA ASN A 58 12.99 5.86 -3.72
C ASN A 58 11.72 5.99 -2.85
N ASP A 59 11.17 7.20 -2.69
CA ASP A 59 9.96 7.36 -1.86
C ASP A 59 8.75 6.68 -2.50
N LEU A 60 8.67 6.71 -3.83
CA LEU A 60 7.61 6.04 -4.57
C LEU A 60 7.77 4.52 -4.54
N ASP A 61 9.01 4.01 -4.65
CA ASP A 61 9.32 2.58 -4.50
C ASP A 61 8.90 2.06 -3.13
N TYR A 62 9.25 2.79 -2.07
CA TYR A 62 8.85 2.45 -0.71
C TYR A 62 7.32 2.51 -0.54
N TYR A 63 6.65 3.47 -1.14
CA TYR A 63 5.20 3.55 -1.13
C TYR A 63 4.55 2.33 -1.78
N ILE A 64 5.03 1.93 -2.96
CA ILE A 64 4.58 0.74 -3.69
C ILE A 64 4.85 -0.54 -2.88
N TYR A 65 6.01 -0.60 -2.24
CA TYR A 65 6.35 -1.73 -1.37
C TYR A 65 5.38 -1.85 -0.18
N GLU A 66 5.03 -0.74 0.47
CA GLU A 66 4.06 -0.76 1.58
C GLU A 66 2.64 -1.11 1.09
N LEU A 67 2.21 -0.68 -0.11
CA LEU A 67 0.96 -1.12 -0.73
C LEU A 67 0.93 -2.64 -0.94
N ALA A 68 2.01 -3.19 -1.45
CA ALA A 68 2.13 -4.64 -1.66
C ALA A 68 2.10 -5.41 -0.33
N ARG A 69 2.78 -4.91 0.71
CA ARG A 69 2.71 -5.48 2.06
C ARG A 69 1.31 -5.43 2.64
N LEU A 70 0.55 -4.34 2.40
CA LEU A 70 -0.84 -4.22 2.81
C LEU A 70 -1.70 -5.29 2.14
N GLN A 71 -1.51 -5.51 0.84
CA GLN A 71 -2.21 -6.56 0.10
C GLN A 71 -1.89 -7.96 0.66
N ASP A 72 -0.61 -8.26 0.87
CA ASP A 72 -0.17 -9.58 1.35
C ASP A 72 -0.68 -9.87 2.76
N ILE A 73 -0.62 -8.88 3.65
CA ILE A 73 -1.14 -9.01 5.02
C ILE A 73 -2.67 -9.19 5.01
N GLY A 74 -3.38 -8.47 4.14
CA GLY A 74 -4.82 -8.63 4.00
C GLY A 74 -5.20 -10.05 3.56
N LYS A 75 -4.52 -10.61 2.57
CA LYS A 75 -4.69 -12.01 2.14
C LYS A 75 -4.41 -12.99 3.28
N ALA A 76 -3.39 -12.74 4.08
CA ALA A 76 -3.07 -13.57 5.24
C ALA A 76 -4.16 -13.50 6.32
N ILE A 77 -4.70 -12.31 6.61
CA ILE A 77 -5.82 -12.12 7.55
C ILE A 77 -7.05 -12.88 7.05
N ILE A 78 -7.45 -12.68 5.81
CA ILE A 78 -8.61 -13.35 5.20
C ILE A 78 -8.47 -14.87 5.32
N LYS A 79 -7.30 -15.40 5.00
CA LYS A 79 -7.00 -16.84 5.12
C LYS A 79 -7.10 -17.36 6.56
N VAL A 80 -6.51 -16.64 7.52
CA VAL A 80 -6.44 -17.05 8.94
C VAL A 80 -7.83 -17.01 9.60
N PHE A 81 -8.66 -16.04 9.22
CA PHE A 81 -9.98 -15.84 9.82
C PHE A 81 -11.15 -16.47 9.05
N GLY A 82 -10.87 -17.34 8.08
CA GLY A 82 -11.89 -18.15 7.41
C GLY A 82 -12.67 -17.42 6.33
N GLN A 83 -12.03 -16.51 5.62
CA GLN A 83 -12.57 -15.79 4.46
C GLN A 83 -13.87 -15.00 4.75
N PRO A 84 -13.91 -14.13 5.76
CA PRO A 84 -15.10 -13.35 6.03
C PRO A 84 -15.45 -12.47 4.82
N GLN A 85 -16.70 -12.50 4.38
CA GLN A 85 -17.16 -11.89 3.12
C GLN A 85 -16.83 -10.39 3.08
N GLU A 86 -17.00 -9.68 4.18
CA GLU A 86 -16.68 -8.25 4.30
C GLU A 86 -15.21 -7.93 3.98
N LEU A 87 -14.27 -8.82 4.35
CA LEU A 87 -12.85 -8.65 4.04
C LEU A 87 -12.52 -9.07 2.62
N VAL A 88 -13.19 -10.10 2.09
CA VAL A 88 -13.07 -10.51 0.68
C VAL A 88 -13.52 -9.36 -0.23
N ASP A 89 -14.65 -8.73 0.09
CA ASP A 89 -15.16 -7.57 -0.66
C ASP A 89 -14.23 -6.35 -0.55
N ALA A 90 -13.65 -6.13 0.64
CA ALA A 90 -12.67 -5.05 0.83
C ALA A 90 -11.38 -5.30 0.03
N GLN A 91 -10.90 -6.54 -0.01
CA GLN A 91 -9.76 -6.96 -0.83
C GLN A 91 -10.05 -6.74 -2.33
N ALA A 92 -11.22 -7.13 -2.80
CA ALA A 92 -11.61 -6.96 -4.20
C ALA A 92 -11.65 -5.46 -4.61
N ARG A 93 -12.19 -4.59 -3.73
CA ARG A 93 -12.17 -3.13 -3.96
C ARG A 93 -10.75 -2.57 -3.99
N PHE A 94 -9.88 -3.03 -3.09
CA PHE A 94 -8.46 -2.62 -3.10
C PHE A 94 -7.78 -3.02 -4.41
N GLU A 95 -7.95 -4.26 -4.86
CA GLU A 95 -7.33 -4.76 -6.09
C GLU A 95 -7.88 -4.08 -7.35
N ALA A 96 -9.17 -3.72 -7.35
CA ALA A 96 -9.77 -2.95 -8.43
C ALA A 96 -9.29 -1.49 -8.48
N GLY A 97 -9.06 -0.88 -7.30
CA GLY A 97 -8.61 0.52 -7.22
C GLY A 97 -7.11 0.70 -7.45
N ILE A 98 -6.31 -0.37 -7.28
CA ILE A 98 -4.87 -0.36 -7.55
C ILE A 98 -4.54 -1.57 -8.44
N PRO A 99 -4.96 -1.51 -9.71
CA PRO A 99 -4.70 -2.60 -10.65
C PRO A 99 -3.18 -2.72 -10.90
N ASN A 100 -2.75 -3.91 -11.26
CA ASN A 100 -1.36 -4.18 -11.63
C ASN A 100 -0.29 -3.95 -10.53
N LEU A 101 -0.67 -3.78 -9.26
CA LEU A 101 0.28 -3.56 -8.16
C LEU A 101 1.40 -4.62 -8.13
N ARG A 102 1.08 -5.89 -8.42
CA ARG A 102 2.06 -6.97 -8.49
C ARG A 102 3.02 -6.80 -9.67
N VAL A 103 2.52 -6.35 -10.80
CA VAL A 103 3.34 -6.12 -12.02
C VAL A 103 4.32 -4.98 -11.80
N ILE A 104 3.89 -3.92 -11.10
CA ILE A 104 4.73 -2.77 -10.77
C ILE A 104 5.81 -3.12 -9.74
N ARG A 105 5.45 -3.91 -8.72
CA ARG A 105 6.37 -4.32 -7.66
C ARG A 105 7.50 -5.22 -8.15
N ASN A 106 7.19 -6.16 -9.06
CA ASN A 106 8.15 -7.19 -9.46
C ASN A 106 9.45 -6.63 -10.05
N PRO A 107 9.45 -5.63 -10.95
CA PRO A 107 10.68 -5.02 -11.46
C PRO A 107 11.50 -4.32 -10.37
N LEU A 108 10.84 -3.76 -9.36
CA LEU A 108 11.49 -3.08 -8.23
C LEU A 108 12.22 -4.05 -7.31
N THR A 109 11.69 -5.28 -7.17
CA THR A 109 12.27 -6.32 -6.33
C THR A 109 13.15 -7.31 -7.09
N HIS A 110 12.93 -7.46 -8.40
CA HIS A 110 13.60 -8.42 -9.28
C HIS A 110 13.92 -7.80 -10.63
N PRO A 111 14.84 -6.81 -10.71
CA PRO A 111 15.11 -6.08 -11.95
C PRO A 111 15.61 -6.95 -13.12
N ASN A 112 16.07 -8.17 -12.82
CA ASN A 112 16.62 -9.08 -13.85
C ASN A 112 15.60 -10.10 -14.39
N ASP A 113 14.37 -10.15 -13.82
CA ASP A 113 13.41 -11.22 -14.15
C ASP A 113 12.34 -10.80 -15.17
N ASN A 114 12.35 -9.56 -15.64
CA ASN A 114 11.27 -9.00 -16.46
C ASN A 114 11.75 -8.41 -17.78
N ASP A 115 11.85 -9.27 -18.79
CA ASP A 115 12.00 -8.84 -20.19
C ASP A 115 10.74 -8.12 -20.76
N GLU A 116 9.62 -8.14 -20.03
CA GLU A 116 8.33 -7.59 -20.49
C GLU A 116 8.12 -6.09 -20.14
N LEU A 117 8.97 -5.51 -19.28
CA LEU A 117 8.86 -4.11 -18.89
C LEU A 117 9.96 -3.28 -19.54
N ASP A 118 9.79 -3.00 -20.84
CA ASP A 118 10.78 -2.24 -21.61
C ASP A 118 11.06 -0.84 -21.08
N GLU A 119 10.14 -0.21 -20.33
CA GLU A 119 10.39 1.08 -19.69
C GLU A 119 9.40 1.36 -18.53
N VAL A 120 9.89 1.39 -17.29
CA VAL A 120 9.22 2.06 -16.17
C VAL A 120 9.67 3.51 -16.16
N ALA A 121 8.76 4.42 -16.50
CA ALA A 121 9.07 5.84 -16.43
C ALA A 121 8.72 6.38 -15.04
N TRP A 122 9.73 6.85 -14.32
CA TRP A 122 9.63 7.49 -13.02
C TRP A 122 9.31 8.96 -13.18
N PHE A 123 8.22 9.40 -12.59
CA PHE A 123 7.89 10.81 -12.43
C PHE A 123 8.01 11.18 -10.95
N SER A 124 8.19 12.44 -10.65
CA SER A 124 8.39 12.92 -9.27
C SER A 124 7.29 12.55 -8.27
N SER A 125 6.14 12.03 -8.74
CA SER A 125 4.99 11.73 -7.89
C SER A 125 4.14 10.53 -8.33
N ALA A 126 4.45 9.88 -9.48
CA ALA A 126 3.66 8.77 -9.99
C ALA A 126 4.51 7.79 -10.79
N VAL A 127 4.13 6.50 -10.79
CA VAL A 127 4.70 5.47 -11.67
C VAL A 127 3.84 5.34 -12.91
N LYS A 128 4.48 5.34 -14.07
CA LYS A 128 3.84 5.07 -15.35
C LYS A 128 4.49 3.88 -16.03
N LEU A 129 3.69 2.97 -16.55
CA LEU A 129 4.14 1.91 -17.45
C LEU A 129 3.93 2.32 -18.90
N LYS A 130 4.83 1.89 -19.78
CA LYS A 130 4.69 1.99 -21.23
C LYS A 130 4.63 0.61 -21.86
N PRO A 131 3.52 -0.12 -21.76
CA PRO A 131 3.38 -1.33 -22.55
C PRO A 131 3.06 -0.94 -23.99
N GLY A 132 3.87 -1.35 -24.96
CA GLY A 132 3.59 -1.15 -26.38
C GLY A 132 3.45 0.31 -26.84
N GLY A 133 4.10 1.27 -26.17
CA GLY A 133 4.12 2.68 -26.55
C GLY A 133 2.99 3.55 -25.99
N SER A 134 2.04 3.00 -25.25
CA SER A 134 1.07 3.77 -24.48
C SER A 134 1.56 4.00 -23.04
N VAL A 135 1.36 5.22 -22.50
CA VAL A 135 1.66 5.53 -21.11
C VAL A 135 0.40 5.34 -20.29
N GLU A 136 0.38 4.32 -19.43
CA GLU A 136 -0.69 4.11 -18.48
C GLU A 136 -0.23 4.49 -17.07
N GLU A 137 -0.99 5.35 -16.40
CA GLU A 137 -0.70 5.74 -15.01
C GLU A 137 -1.18 4.65 -14.06
N LEU A 138 -0.26 4.06 -13.29
CA LEU A 138 -0.53 2.86 -12.51
C LEU A 138 -0.65 3.12 -11.01
N VAL A 139 0.17 4.00 -10.47
CA VAL A 139 0.13 4.37 -9.04
C VAL A 139 0.43 5.85 -8.90
N ASP A 140 -0.53 6.57 -8.31
CA ASP A 140 -0.34 7.96 -7.89
C ASP A 140 -0.84 8.14 -6.45
N PRO A 141 0.06 8.29 -5.47
CA PRO A 141 -0.32 8.42 -4.07
C PRO A 141 -1.03 9.74 -3.72
N ARG A 142 -1.13 10.69 -4.64
CA ARG A 142 -1.82 11.97 -4.42
C ARG A 142 -3.33 11.86 -4.45
N TYR A 143 -3.87 10.85 -5.14
CA TYR A 143 -5.28 10.72 -5.50
C TYR A 143 -5.96 9.51 -4.86
N GLU A 144 -7.01 9.03 -5.51
CA GLU A 144 -7.91 7.98 -5.05
C GLU A 144 -7.22 6.70 -4.57
N GLN A 145 -6.09 6.36 -5.14
CA GLN A 145 -5.37 5.12 -4.79
C GLN A 145 -4.89 5.11 -3.34
N HIS A 146 -4.47 6.25 -2.80
CA HIS A 146 -4.16 6.34 -1.38
C HIS A 146 -5.40 6.14 -0.51
N GLU A 147 -6.53 6.75 -0.88
CA GLU A 147 -7.80 6.60 -0.15
C GLU A 147 -8.28 5.14 -0.19
N VAL A 148 -8.14 4.46 -1.32
CA VAL A 148 -8.43 3.02 -1.46
C VAL A 148 -7.57 2.19 -0.50
N ALA A 149 -6.28 2.49 -0.39
CA ALA A 149 -5.37 1.80 0.53
C ALA A 149 -5.75 2.02 1.99
N ILE A 150 -6.08 3.26 2.37
CA ILE A 150 -6.52 3.60 3.74
C ILE A 150 -7.87 2.95 4.05
N ALA A 151 -8.82 2.96 3.13
CA ALA A 151 -10.12 2.30 3.32
C ALA A 151 -9.96 0.78 3.54
N TYR A 152 -9.07 0.15 2.78
CA TYR A 152 -8.75 -1.27 2.96
C TYR A 152 -8.09 -1.54 4.31
N HIS A 153 -7.08 -0.75 4.69
CA HIS A 153 -6.45 -0.82 6.01
C HIS A 153 -7.48 -0.71 7.15
N LEU A 154 -8.39 0.26 7.06
CA LEU A 154 -9.44 0.47 8.08
C LEU A 154 -10.40 -0.72 8.17
N ALA A 155 -10.79 -1.33 7.06
CA ALA A 155 -11.64 -2.52 7.04
C ALA A 155 -10.97 -3.69 7.80
N LEU A 156 -9.70 -3.97 7.48
CA LEU A 156 -8.92 -5.01 8.16
C LEU A 156 -8.76 -4.73 9.65
N ALA A 157 -8.40 -3.50 10.02
CA ALA A 157 -8.16 -3.11 11.41
C ALA A 157 -9.46 -3.16 12.23
N THR A 158 -10.58 -2.70 11.69
CA THR A 158 -11.90 -2.74 12.33
C THR A 158 -12.34 -4.17 12.61
N TYR A 159 -12.21 -5.05 11.62
CA TYR A 159 -12.50 -6.47 11.78
C TYR A 159 -11.70 -7.12 12.91
N LEU A 160 -10.37 -6.88 12.92
CA LEU A 160 -9.49 -7.45 13.94
C LEU A 160 -9.77 -6.92 15.35
N ARG A 161 -10.05 -5.60 15.50
CA ARG A 161 -10.41 -4.99 16.79
C ARG A 161 -11.70 -5.56 17.33
N ALA A 162 -12.71 -5.78 16.50
CA ALA A 162 -13.97 -6.40 16.91
C ALA A 162 -13.74 -7.80 17.49
N ARG A 163 -12.82 -8.57 16.93
CA ARG A 163 -12.47 -9.92 17.42
C ARG A 163 -11.80 -9.90 18.80
N ILE A 164 -10.88 -8.99 19.04
CA ILE A 164 -10.20 -8.84 20.35
C ILE A 164 -11.20 -8.39 21.41
N SER A 165 -12.03 -7.38 21.14
CA SER A 165 -12.99 -6.81 22.11
C SER A 165 -14.07 -7.80 22.58
N VAL A 166 -14.45 -8.77 21.75
CA VAL A 166 -15.40 -9.84 22.13
C VAL A 166 -14.79 -10.80 23.16
N CYS A 167 -13.47 -10.91 23.18
CA CYS A 167 -12.76 -11.79 24.12
C CYS A 167 -12.69 -11.20 25.52
N ASP A 168 -12.43 -9.92 25.67
CA ASP A 168 -12.34 -9.25 26.98
C ASP A 168 -13.68 -9.30 27.73
N ARG A 169 -14.79 -9.13 27.02
CA ARG A 169 -16.15 -9.18 27.64
C ARG A 169 -16.56 -10.57 28.17
N ARG A 170 -16.06 -11.66 27.56
CA ARG A 170 -16.40 -13.02 28.01
C ARG A 170 -15.52 -13.49 29.18
N SER A 171 -14.34 -12.91 29.35
CA SER A 171 -13.47 -13.22 30.50
C SER A 171 -13.97 -12.58 31.80
N SER A 172 -14.70 -11.45 31.73
CA SER A 172 -15.27 -10.78 32.87
C SER A 172 -16.59 -11.39 33.38
N THR A 173 -17.29 -12.19 32.54
CA THR A 173 -18.57 -12.86 32.89
C THR A 173 -18.39 -14.27 33.46
N GLN A 174 -17.18 -14.81 33.53
CA GLN A 174 -16.88 -16.13 34.11
C GLN A 174 -16.25 -16.03 35.54
N ALA A 175 -16.15 -14.82 36.10
CA ALA A 175 -15.54 -14.58 37.39
C ALA A 175 -16.57 -14.34 38.54
N ASP A 176 -17.85 -14.50 38.25
CA ASP A 176 -18.97 -14.56 39.21
C ASP A 176 -19.54 -15.99 39.24
#